data_acbba76b404dbe807782cb534d5e296f
#
_entry.id   acbba76b404dbe807782cb534d5e296f
#
_cell.length_a   1.000
_cell.length_b   1.000
_cell.length_c   1.000
_cell.angle_alpha   90.00
_cell.angle_beta   90.00
_cell.angle_gamma   90.00
#
_symmetry.space_group_name_H-M   'P 1'
#
loop_
_entity.id
_entity.type
_entity.pdbx_description
1 polymer ?
#
loop_
_entity_poly.entity_id
_entity_poly.type
_entity_poly.pdbx_seq_one_letter_code
_entity_poly.pdbx_strand_id
1 'polypeptide(L)'
;VGKLIEEFDLVYVEDPFHEEDFQAFAELTDKYRDRLIVGDDLFVTNPKRIEEGGKLKAATGVIIKPDQIGTLLRAYQAVAVAREYGIRPVVSHRSGDTEYRTLAHIAVGFGAEVIKTGIMGGERTAKLNELVRLGDYLGKWAVLSQISRGRR
;
A
#
# COMPACT_ATOMS: atom_id res chain seq x y z
N VAL A 1 11.27 8.82 14.21
CA VAL A 1 9.98 8.42 13.62
C VAL A 1 8.93 8.26 14.71
N GLY A 2 9.15 7.41 15.76
CA GLY A 2 8.15 7.13 16.79
C GLY A 2 7.54 8.37 17.45
N LYS A 3 8.35 9.37 17.79
CA LYS A 3 7.86 10.65 18.34
C LYS A 3 6.87 11.35 17.39
N LEU A 4 7.12 11.32 16.06
CA LEU A 4 6.23 11.91 15.08
C LEU A 4 4.90 11.15 14.97
N ILE A 5 4.95 9.82 15.06
CA ILE A 5 3.73 8.99 15.06
C ILE A 5 2.86 9.37 16.26
N GLU A 6 3.43 9.53 17.44
CA GLU A 6 2.72 9.86 18.67
C GLU A 6 2.21 11.32 18.67
N GLU A 7 3.07 12.27 18.27
CA GLU A 7 2.78 13.71 18.30
C GLU A 7 1.68 14.10 17.29
N PHE A 8 1.73 13.52 16.07
CA PHE A 8 0.80 13.86 14.99
C PHE A 8 -0.27 12.80 14.73
N ASP A 9 -0.36 11.79 15.59
CA ASP A 9 -1.30 10.66 15.45
C ASP A 9 -1.26 10.04 14.03
N LEU A 10 -0.05 9.84 13.48
CA LEU A 10 0.13 9.34 12.13
C LEU A 10 -0.43 7.92 12.00
N VAL A 11 -1.31 7.72 11.04
CA VAL A 11 -1.92 6.41 10.74
C VAL A 11 -1.19 5.66 9.63
N TYR A 12 -0.34 6.33 8.87
CA TYR A 12 0.41 5.82 7.73
C TYR A 12 1.83 6.38 7.74
N VAL A 13 2.82 5.51 7.68
CA VAL A 13 4.24 5.86 7.61
C VAL A 13 4.91 4.97 6.59
N GLU A 14 5.53 5.57 5.57
CA GLU A 14 6.17 4.86 4.48
C GLU A 14 7.69 5.02 4.56
N ASP A 15 8.40 3.92 4.37
CA ASP A 15 9.86 3.80 4.35
C ASP A 15 10.57 4.61 5.46
N PRO A 16 10.26 4.33 6.73
CA PRO A 16 10.84 5.08 7.85
C PRO A 16 12.35 4.83 8.04
N PHE A 17 12.92 3.80 7.41
CA PHE A 17 14.31 3.38 7.55
C PHE A 17 14.90 3.00 6.18
N HIS A 18 16.18 2.61 6.19
CA HIS A 18 16.87 2.12 5.00
C HIS A 18 16.23 0.83 4.46
N GLU A 19 16.19 0.66 3.14
CA GLU A 19 15.53 -0.42 2.41
C GLU A 19 16.02 -1.84 2.73
N GLU A 20 17.19 -1.98 3.36
CA GLU A 20 17.73 -3.27 3.82
C GLU A 20 17.58 -3.48 5.32
N ASP A 21 17.04 -2.49 6.07
CA ASP A 21 16.94 -2.58 7.52
C ASP A 21 15.59 -3.15 7.99
N PHE A 22 15.34 -4.41 7.62
CA PHE A 22 14.13 -5.14 8.04
C PHE A 22 13.97 -5.19 9.56
N GLN A 23 15.08 -5.16 10.31
CA GLN A 23 15.04 -5.22 11.76
C GLN A 23 14.47 -3.93 12.36
N ALA A 24 14.92 -2.75 11.91
CA ALA A 24 14.38 -1.48 12.38
C ALA A 24 12.91 -1.31 12.00
N PHE A 25 12.50 -1.78 10.82
CA PHE A 25 11.09 -1.85 10.42
C PHE A 25 10.29 -2.74 11.38
N ALA A 26 10.79 -3.94 11.72
CA ALA A 26 10.12 -4.86 12.63
C ALA A 26 9.94 -4.28 14.04
N GLU A 27 10.97 -3.61 14.57
CA GLU A 27 10.90 -2.94 15.88
C GLU A 27 9.86 -1.81 15.90
N LEU A 28 9.80 -1.00 14.85
CA LEU A 28 8.78 0.05 14.74
C LEU A 28 7.38 -0.56 14.60
N THR A 29 7.24 -1.57 13.76
CA THR A 29 5.96 -2.26 13.54
C THR A 29 5.46 -2.94 14.81
N ASP A 30 6.33 -3.54 15.60
CA ASP A 30 5.94 -4.17 16.88
C ASP A 30 5.37 -3.14 17.86
N LYS A 31 5.95 -1.94 17.89
CA LYS A 31 5.49 -0.83 18.73
C LYS A 31 4.16 -0.20 18.26
N TYR A 32 3.91 -0.18 16.92
CA TYR A 32 2.78 0.54 16.31
C TYR A 32 1.95 -0.38 15.40
N ARG A 33 1.55 -1.56 15.92
CA ARG A 33 0.80 -2.60 15.16
C ARG A 33 -0.56 -2.14 14.64
N ASP A 34 -1.13 -1.11 15.25
CA ASP A 34 -2.40 -0.50 14.86
C ASP A 34 -2.25 0.54 13.74
N ARG A 35 -1.03 0.83 13.32
CA ARG A 35 -0.69 1.78 12.25
C ARG A 35 -0.30 1.05 10.97
N LEU A 36 -0.37 1.77 9.85
CA LEU A 36 0.22 1.33 8.59
C LEU A 36 1.69 1.73 8.56
N ILE A 37 2.57 0.78 8.90
CA ILE A 37 4.00 0.88 8.64
C ILE A 37 4.23 0.18 7.30
N VAL A 38 4.59 0.95 6.29
CA VAL A 38 4.53 0.53 4.88
C VAL A 38 5.93 0.49 4.28
N GLY A 39 6.27 -0.61 3.62
CA GLY A 39 7.48 -0.72 2.83
C GLY A 39 7.21 -0.49 1.35
N ASP A 40 7.89 0.49 0.74
CA ASP A 40 8.01 0.69 -0.70
C ASP A 40 9.35 0.14 -1.18
N ASP A 41 10.45 0.83 -0.89
CA ASP A 41 11.79 0.42 -1.27
C ASP A 41 12.26 -0.83 -0.49
N LEU A 42 11.76 -1.04 0.72
CA LEU A 42 11.96 -2.27 1.48
C LEU A 42 11.55 -3.51 0.67
N PHE A 43 10.46 -3.46 -0.06
CA PHE A 43 9.86 -4.62 -0.73
C PHE A 43 9.95 -4.60 -2.25
N VAL A 44 10.02 -3.43 -2.87
CA VAL A 44 10.05 -3.19 -4.34
C VAL A 44 9.04 -4.06 -5.12
N THR A 45 7.85 -4.26 -4.56
CA THR A 45 6.81 -5.16 -5.11
C THR A 45 7.27 -6.61 -5.33
N ASN A 46 8.37 -7.04 -4.69
CA ASN A 46 8.96 -8.37 -4.90
C ASN A 46 8.39 -9.39 -3.90
N PRO A 47 7.71 -10.47 -4.38
CA PRO A 47 7.12 -11.48 -3.49
C PRO A 47 8.11 -12.10 -2.49
N LYS A 48 9.37 -12.30 -2.89
CA LYS A 48 10.38 -12.89 -1.99
C LYS A 48 10.76 -11.94 -0.85
N ARG A 49 10.92 -10.64 -1.13
CA ARG A 49 11.20 -9.64 -0.09
C ARG A 49 10.00 -9.45 0.82
N ILE A 50 8.77 -9.52 0.26
CA ILE A 50 7.53 -9.47 1.06
C ILE A 50 7.42 -10.68 1.99
N GLU A 51 7.75 -11.87 1.49
CA GLU A 51 7.79 -13.10 2.31
C GLU A 51 8.82 -12.98 3.45
N GLU A 52 10.02 -12.47 3.16
CA GLU A 52 11.07 -12.22 4.16
C GLU A 52 10.58 -11.23 5.22
N GLY A 53 10.06 -10.06 4.82
CA GLY A 53 9.52 -9.08 5.74
C GLY A 53 8.31 -9.59 6.51
N GLY A 54 7.49 -10.43 5.91
CA GLY A 54 6.36 -11.09 6.57
C GLY A 54 6.80 -12.03 7.69
N LYS A 55 7.84 -12.84 7.46
CA LYS A 55 8.44 -13.71 8.48
C LYS A 55 9.01 -12.92 9.65
N LEU A 56 9.60 -11.77 9.38
CA LEU A 56 10.18 -10.86 10.38
C LEU A 56 9.13 -9.91 11.01
N LYS A 57 7.89 -9.88 10.49
CA LYS A 57 6.85 -8.91 10.86
C LYS A 57 7.32 -7.46 10.68
N ALA A 58 8.08 -7.22 9.61
CA ALA A 58 8.73 -5.94 9.37
C ALA A 58 7.75 -4.81 9.03
N ALA A 59 6.58 -5.11 8.48
CA ALA A 59 5.62 -4.09 8.05
C ALA A 59 4.17 -4.57 8.19
N THR A 60 3.24 -3.62 8.28
CA THR A 60 1.79 -3.87 8.24
C THR A 60 1.19 -3.50 6.88
N GLY A 61 1.97 -2.86 6.00
CA GLY A 61 1.57 -2.51 4.65
C GLY A 61 2.71 -2.65 3.64
N VAL A 62 2.37 -2.81 2.37
CA VAL A 62 3.32 -2.93 1.26
C VAL A 62 2.85 -2.14 0.05
N ILE A 63 3.74 -1.38 -0.57
CA ILE A 63 3.47 -0.72 -1.84
C ILE A 63 3.53 -1.73 -2.98
N ILE A 64 2.50 -1.70 -3.81
CA ILE A 64 2.38 -2.53 -5.02
C ILE A 64 2.41 -1.62 -6.24
N LYS A 65 3.45 -1.76 -7.04
CA LYS A 65 3.67 -1.02 -8.29
C LYS A 65 3.77 -2.03 -9.45
N PRO A 66 2.69 -2.26 -10.24
CA PRO A 66 2.68 -3.27 -11.29
C PRO A 66 3.77 -3.08 -12.35
N ASP A 67 4.10 -1.83 -12.67
CA ASP A 67 5.17 -1.45 -13.61
C ASP A 67 6.59 -1.70 -13.05
N GLN A 68 6.77 -1.65 -11.74
CA GLN A 68 8.06 -1.95 -11.08
C GLN A 68 8.40 -3.44 -11.18
N ILE A 69 7.43 -4.30 -10.96
CA ILE A 69 7.62 -5.76 -11.04
C ILE A 69 7.44 -6.30 -12.47
N GLY A 70 6.85 -5.51 -13.37
CA GLY A 70 6.84 -5.71 -14.80
C GLY A 70 5.63 -6.44 -15.38
N THR A 71 4.82 -7.15 -14.58
CA THR A 71 3.59 -7.80 -15.03
C THR A 71 2.49 -7.79 -13.98
N LEU A 72 1.21 -7.76 -14.42
CA LEU A 72 0.07 -7.85 -13.51
C LEU A 72 0.05 -9.17 -12.73
N LEU A 73 0.47 -10.26 -13.36
CA LEU A 73 0.53 -11.56 -12.68
C LEU A 73 1.50 -11.52 -11.50
N ARG A 74 2.70 -10.97 -11.69
CA ARG A 74 3.69 -10.85 -10.62
C ARG A 74 3.24 -9.87 -9.53
N ALA A 75 2.59 -8.76 -9.92
CA ALA A 75 2.01 -7.83 -8.96
C ALA A 75 0.92 -8.51 -8.12
N TYR A 76 0.07 -9.32 -8.74
CA TYR A 76 -0.93 -10.11 -8.03
C TYR A 76 -0.30 -11.16 -7.10
N GLN A 77 0.77 -11.84 -7.52
CA GLN A 77 1.53 -12.73 -6.66
C GLN A 77 2.09 -12.01 -5.43
N ALA A 78 2.61 -10.78 -5.60
CA ALA A 78 3.06 -9.96 -4.48
C ALA A 78 1.93 -9.65 -3.50
N VAL A 79 0.73 -9.32 -4.01
CA VAL A 79 -0.47 -9.12 -3.19
C VAL A 79 -0.88 -10.40 -2.45
N ALA A 80 -0.85 -11.55 -3.12
CA ALA A 80 -1.19 -12.84 -2.52
C ALA A 80 -0.26 -13.16 -1.35
N VAL A 81 1.06 -13.05 -1.56
CA VAL A 81 2.06 -13.27 -0.49
C VAL A 81 1.87 -12.26 0.65
N ALA A 82 1.65 -10.98 0.36
CA ALA A 82 1.41 -9.98 1.40
C ALA A 82 0.25 -10.38 2.31
N ARG A 83 -0.87 -10.85 1.73
CA ARG A 83 -2.04 -11.29 2.48
C ARG A 83 -1.80 -12.51 3.34
N GLU A 84 -0.98 -13.47 2.89
CA GLU A 84 -0.60 -14.65 3.68
C GLU A 84 0.05 -14.25 5.02
N TYR A 85 0.78 -13.12 5.03
CA TYR A 85 1.42 -12.57 6.22
C TYR A 85 0.64 -11.45 6.90
N GLY A 86 -0.59 -11.17 6.47
CA GLY A 86 -1.42 -10.11 7.05
C GLY A 86 -0.93 -8.69 6.72
N ILE A 87 -0.08 -8.54 5.68
CA ILE A 87 0.43 -7.26 5.20
C ILE A 87 -0.57 -6.69 4.19
N ARG A 88 -1.03 -5.46 4.41
CA ARG A 88 -2.06 -4.81 3.60
C ARG A 88 -1.47 -4.21 2.31
N PRO A 89 -2.02 -4.52 1.13
CA PRO A 89 -1.55 -3.95 -0.13
C PRO A 89 -1.99 -2.50 -0.30
N VAL A 90 -1.04 -1.64 -0.69
CA VAL A 90 -1.24 -0.26 -1.10
C VAL A 90 -0.85 -0.16 -2.58
N VAL A 91 -1.83 -0.07 -3.48
CA VAL A 91 -1.54 0.06 -4.91
C VAL A 91 -1.13 1.48 -5.22
N SER A 92 0.03 1.65 -5.85
CA SER A 92 0.63 2.96 -6.07
C SER A 92 1.01 3.23 -7.52
N HIS A 93 0.88 4.50 -7.92
CA HIS A 93 1.45 5.04 -9.13
C HIS A 93 2.98 5.22 -9.00
N ARG A 94 3.63 5.66 -10.10
CA ARG A 94 5.01 6.15 -10.12
C ARG A 94 5.02 7.66 -10.33
N SER A 95 6.15 8.31 -10.04
CA SER A 95 6.33 9.76 -10.25
C SER A 95 6.13 10.18 -11.70
N GLY A 96 6.56 9.34 -12.66
CA GLY A 96 6.39 9.54 -14.10
C GLY A 96 5.13 8.89 -14.69
N ASP A 97 4.06 8.78 -13.91
CA ASP A 97 2.80 8.17 -14.38
C ASP A 97 2.09 9.04 -15.42
N THR A 98 1.18 8.43 -16.15
CA THR A 98 0.39 9.02 -17.22
C THR A 98 -1.08 9.14 -16.83
N GLU A 99 -1.93 9.69 -17.70
CA GLU A 99 -3.37 9.81 -17.48
C GLU A 99 -4.14 8.48 -17.58
N TYR A 100 -3.44 7.33 -17.71
CA TYR A 100 -4.08 6.01 -17.70
C TYR A 100 -4.79 5.74 -16.38
N ARG A 101 -6.03 5.29 -16.48
CA ARG A 101 -6.94 5.00 -15.34
C ARG A 101 -6.78 3.59 -14.81
N THR A 102 -6.00 2.74 -15.47
CA THR A 102 -5.87 1.31 -15.19
C THR A 102 -5.47 1.01 -13.75
N LEU A 103 -4.69 1.91 -13.11
CA LEU A 103 -4.30 1.75 -11.72
C LEU A 103 -5.51 1.66 -10.76
N ALA A 104 -6.57 2.43 -11.02
CA ALA A 104 -7.80 2.38 -10.22
C ALA A 104 -8.47 0.99 -10.33
N HIS A 105 -8.54 0.44 -11.55
CA HIS A 105 -9.06 -0.91 -11.78
C HIS A 105 -8.20 -1.99 -11.09
N ILE A 106 -6.88 -1.85 -11.14
CA ILE A 106 -5.95 -2.76 -10.47
C ILE A 106 -6.16 -2.71 -8.95
N ALA A 107 -6.25 -1.51 -8.37
CA ALA A 107 -6.46 -1.34 -6.94
C ALA A 107 -7.75 -2.03 -6.48
N VAL A 108 -8.87 -1.77 -7.17
CA VAL A 108 -10.16 -2.38 -6.86
C VAL A 108 -10.14 -3.89 -7.14
N GLY A 109 -9.63 -4.31 -8.30
CA GLY A 109 -9.58 -5.71 -8.71
C GLY A 109 -8.67 -6.58 -7.85
N PHE A 110 -7.59 -6.02 -7.32
CA PHE A 110 -6.72 -6.68 -6.34
C PHE A 110 -7.28 -6.60 -4.91
N GLY A 111 -8.37 -5.87 -4.68
CA GLY A 111 -8.93 -5.63 -3.36
C GLY A 111 -7.94 -4.90 -2.45
N ALA A 112 -7.17 -3.94 -2.98
CA ALA A 112 -6.27 -3.13 -2.18
C ALA A 112 -7.09 -2.21 -1.27
N GLU A 113 -6.64 -2.09 -0.01
CA GLU A 113 -7.31 -1.23 0.96
C GLU A 113 -6.98 0.25 0.75
N VAL A 114 -5.85 0.54 0.12
CA VAL A 114 -5.36 1.90 -0.11
C VAL A 114 -4.86 2.02 -1.55
N ILE A 115 -5.13 3.18 -2.15
CA ILE A 115 -4.48 3.61 -3.39
C ILE A 115 -3.67 4.88 -3.12
N LYS A 116 -2.42 4.93 -3.60
CA LYS A 116 -1.53 6.08 -3.52
C LYS A 116 -1.35 6.67 -4.91
N THR A 117 -2.01 7.79 -5.20
CA THR A 117 -2.00 8.39 -6.55
C THR A 117 -1.69 9.88 -6.59
N GLY A 118 -1.67 10.59 -5.46
CA GLY A 118 -1.65 12.04 -5.42
C GLY A 118 -3.00 12.67 -5.82
N ILE A 119 -3.09 13.98 -5.77
CA ILE A 119 -4.35 14.72 -5.98
C ILE A 119 -4.25 15.86 -7.02
N MET A 120 -3.06 16.23 -7.47
CA MET A 120 -2.82 17.32 -8.42
C MET A 120 -2.25 16.79 -9.73
N GLY A 121 -2.69 17.39 -10.83
CA GLY A 121 -2.31 16.98 -12.19
C GLY A 121 -3.31 16.03 -12.83
N GLY A 122 -3.38 16.04 -14.16
CA GLY A 122 -4.30 15.22 -14.95
C GLY A 122 -4.06 13.72 -14.72
N GLU A 123 -2.79 13.34 -14.65
CA GLU A 123 -2.34 11.97 -14.40
C GLU A 123 -2.76 11.43 -13.02
N ARG A 124 -3.01 12.32 -12.04
CA ARG A 124 -3.48 11.97 -10.70
C ARG A 124 -5.01 11.90 -10.65
N THR A 125 -5.65 13.00 -11.10
CA THR A 125 -7.11 13.13 -11.07
C THR A 125 -7.81 12.11 -11.96
N ALA A 126 -7.17 11.64 -13.04
CA ALA A 126 -7.70 10.57 -13.88
C ALA A 126 -8.00 9.29 -13.08
N LYS A 127 -7.13 8.90 -12.14
CA LYS A 127 -7.33 7.72 -11.29
C LYS A 127 -8.41 7.93 -10.24
N LEU A 128 -8.45 9.14 -9.64
CA LEU A 128 -9.47 9.49 -8.65
C LEU A 128 -10.87 9.52 -9.28
N ASN A 129 -11.00 10.14 -10.45
CA ASN A 129 -12.26 10.15 -11.20
C ASN A 129 -12.70 8.73 -11.61
N GLU A 130 -11.74 7.86 -11.93
CA GLU A 130 -12.06 6.47 -12.25
C GLU A 130 -12.52 5.67 -11.04
N LEU A 131 -11.97 5.93 -9.84
CA LEU A 131 -12.48 5.33 -8.60
C LEU A 131 -13.93 5.72 -8.33
N VAL A 132 -14.29 6.99 -8.60
CA VAL A 132 -15.70 7.44 -8.49
C VAL A 132 -16.59 6.65 -9.47
N ARG A 133 -16.19 6.51 -10.74
CA ARG A 133 -16.94 5.72 -11.73
C ARG A 133 -17.06 4.26 -11.35
N LEU A 134 -15.99 3.67 -10.81
CA LEU A 134 -16.01 2.30 -10.30
C LEU A 134 -16.97 2.16 -9.11
N GLY A 135 -17.01 3.15 -8.22
CA GLY A 135 -17.97 3.22 -7.13
C GLY A 135 -19.41 3.24 -7.63
N ASP A 136 -19.71 4.09 -8.61
CA ASP A 136 -21.03 4.15 -9.24
C ASP A 136 -21.42 2.83 -9.93
N TYR A 137 -20.45 2.22 -10.65
CA TYR A 137 -20.68 0.93 -11.33
C TYR A 137 -20.94 -0.21 -10.35
N LEU A 138 -20.21 -0.29 -9.27
CA LEU A 138 -20.35 -1.32 -8.24
C LEU A 138 -21.60 -1.08 -7.34
N GLY A 139 -22.07 0.15 -7.23
CA GLY A 139 -23.25 0.51 -6.48
C GLY A 139 -23.16 0.04 -5.02
N LYS A 140 -24.13 -0.75 -4.56
CA LYS A 140 -24.18 -1.26 -3.18
C LYS A 140 -23.01 -2.16 -2.77
N TRP A 141 -22.23 -2.63 -3.74
CA TRP A 141 -21.02 -3.44 -3.49
C TRP A 141 -19.77 -2.59 -3.28
N ALA A 142 -19.85 -1.28 -3.57
CA ALA A 142 -18.75 -0.35 -3.32
C ALA A 142 -18.67 -0.05 -1.83
N VAL A 143 -17.60 -0.51 -1.20
CA VAL A 143 -17.33 -0.22 0.21
C VAL A 143 -15.97 0.45 0.32
N LEU A 144 -15.94 1.61 0.96
CA LEU A 144 -14.69 2.29 1.26
C LEU A 144 -13.98 1.57 2.40
N SER A 145 -12.74 1.18 2.19
CA SER A 145 -11.92 0.56 3.24
C SER A 145 -11.70 1.55 4.39
N GLN A 146 -11.81 1.05 5.61
CA GLN A 146 -11.48 1.82 6.80
C GLN A 146 -10.06 1.48 7.24
N ILE A 147 -9.17 2.47 7.21
CA ILE A 147 -7.90 2.40 7.92
C ILE A 147 -8.27 2.58 9.40
N SER A 148 -8.46 1.47 10.12
CA SER A 148 -8.84 1.56 11.53
C SER A 148 -7.72 2.24 12.32
N ARG A 149 -8.04 3.38 12.92
CA ARG A 149 -7.31 3.83 14.11
C ARG A 149 -7.61 2.79 15.18
N GLY A 150 -6.58 2.13 15.71
CA GLY A 150 -6.75 1.26 16.85
C GLY A 150 -7.62 1.96 17.90
N ARG A 151 -8.59 1.25 18.46
CA ARG A 151 -9.40 1.82 19.55
C ARG A 151 -8.44 2.17 20.68
N ARG A 152 -8.43 3.45 21.04
CA ARG A 152 -7.79 3.92 22.28
C ARG A 152 -8.46 3.26 23.47
#